data_453aa749101c14ff5df91dca4c51449a
#
_entry.id   453aa749101c14ff5df91dca4c51449a
#
_cell.length_a   1.000
_cell.length_b   1.000
_cell.length_c   1.000
_cell.angle_alpha   90.00
_cell.angle_beta   90.00
_cell.angle_gamma   90.00
#
_symmetry.space_group_name_H-M   'P 1'
#
loop_
_entity.id
_entity.type
_entity.pdbx_description
1 polymer ?
#
loop_
_entity_poly.entity_id
_entity_poly.type
_entity_poly.pdbx_seq_one_letter_code
_entity_poly.pdbx_strand_id
1 'polypeptide(L)'
;LVCTVLTGSWWVVGIIAAITLIVIIISRYRPLQRKLLYSNLNSFITQVLGGLWHGASWNFTIWGAINGIGMIVNKFWREMRWHIRMACVALLTAALWIINHYYPLPVWQLFTVWASIICVGTAIRYVYWLCTRHIIIQPIWKKITNGIATAWAIAQTFTFITFTRLFFRSRS
;
A
#
# COMPACT_ATOMS: atom_id res chain seq x y z
N LEU A 1 -27.53 2.16 -10.23
CA LEU A 1 -27.97 1.44 -11.44
C LEU A 1 -26.81 0.68 -12.10
N VAL A 2 -25.72 1.34 -12.48
CA VAL A 2 -24.55 0.68 -13.12
C VAL A 2 -23.95 -0.39 -12.19
N CYS A 3 -23.79 -0.11 -10.91
CA CYS A 3 -23.25 -1.08 -9.94
C CYS A 3 -24.19 -2.27 -9.70
N THR A 4 -25.50 -2.06 -9.70
CA THR A 4 -26.47 -3.15 -9.57
C THR A 4 -26.50 -4.05 -10.81
N VAL A 5 -26.33 -3.48 -11.98
CA VAL A 5 -26.24 -4.25 -13.25
C VAL A 5 -24.96 -5.09 -13.28
N LEU A 6 -23.82 -4.55 -12.78
CA LEU A 6 -22.53 -5.24 -12.78
C LEU A 6 -22.41 -6.33 -11.70
N THR A 7 -23.08 -6.14 -10.55
CA THR A 7 -22.91 -7.04 -9.40
C THR A 7 -24.14 -7.89 -9.08
N GLY A 8 -25.31 -7.54 -9.64
CA GLY A 8 -26.59 -8.15 -9.30
C GLY A 8 -27.01 -7.99 -7.82
N SER A 9 -26.29 -7.13 -7.06
CA SER A 9 -26.42 -7.04 -5.62
C SER A 9 -26.64 -5.61 -5.11
N TRP A 10 -27.72 -5.40 -4.39
CA TRP A 10 -28.04 -4.11 -3.73
C TRP A 10 -27.06 -3.74 -2.61
N TRP A 11 -26.38 -4.71 -2.02
CA TRP A 11 -25.38 -4.47 -0.97
C TRP A 11 -24.23 -3.58 -1.45
N VAL A 12 -23.82 -3.73 -2.69
CA VAL A 12 -22.74 -2.91 -3.30
C VAL A 12 -23.16 -1.45 -3.39
N VAL A 13 -24.41 -1.19 -3.74
CA VAL A 13 -24.97 0.17 -3.77
C VAL A 13 -25.00 0.77 -2.37
N GLY A 14 -25.39 -0.01 -1.35
CA GLY A 14 -25.37 0.41 0.05
C GLY A 14 -23.97 0.77 0.54
N ILE A 15 -22.96 -0.05 0.21
CA ILE A 15 -21.56 0.21 0.58
C ILE A 15 -21.05 1.49 -0.09
N ILE A 16 -21.32 1.68 -1.39
CA ILE A 16 -20.90 2.89 -2.12
C ILE A 16 -21.59 4.13 -1.52
N ALA A 17 -22.87 4.06 -1.23
CA ALA A 17 -23.61 5.15 -0.60
C ALA A 17 -23.06 5.49 0.79
N ALA A 18 -22.77 4.48 1.62
CA ALA A 18 -22.15 4.66 2.94
C ALA A 18 -20.77 5.33 2.85
N ILE A 19 -19.90 4.85 1.96
CA ILE A 19 -18.58 5.44 1.73
C ILE A 19 -18.72 6.90 1.26
N THR A 20 -19.64 7.17 0.33
CA THR A 20 -19.89 8.52 -0.17
C THR A 20 -20.36 9.44 0.94
N LEU A 21 -21.27 8.98 1.78
CA LEU A 21 -21.76 9.73 2.93
C LEU A 21 -20.65 10.03 3.94
N ILE A 22 -19.80 9.06 4.27
CA ILE A 22 -18.64 9.22 5.15
C ILE A 22 -17.68 10.27 4.57
N VAL A 23 -17.38 10.21 3.27
CA VAL A 23 -16.54 11.18 2.57
C VAL A 23 -17.12 12.60 2.66
N ILE A 24 -18.44 12.75 2.46
CA ILE A 24 -19.12 14.04 2.57
C ILE A 24 -19.04 14.56 4.00
N ILE A 25 -19.31 13.73 5.00
CA ILE A 25 -19.26 14.10 6.42
C ILE A 25 -17.85 14.56 6.80
N ILE A 26 -16.81 13.77 6.49
CA ILE A 26 -15.41 14.12 6.80
C ILE A 26 -15.02 15.42 6.08
N SER A 27 -15.41 15.60 4.81
CA SER A 27 -15.09 16.80 4.04
C SER A 27 -15.74 18.06 4.60
N ARG A 28 -16.91 17.92 5.26
CA ARG A 28 -17.65 19.03 5.84
C ARG A 28 -17.11 19.43 7.22
N TYR A 29 -16.73 18.46 8.05
CA TYR A 29 -16.26 18.71 9.41
C TYR A 29 -14.75 18.94 9.53
N ARG A 30 -13.95 18.54 8.52
CA ARG A 30 -12.48 18.67 8.53
C ARG A 30 -11.93 19.25 7.21
N PRO A 31 -12.07 20.55 6.98
CA PRO A 31 -11.69 21.19 5.71
C PRO A 31 -10.19 21.05 5.39
N LEU A 32 -9.31 20.98 6.41
CA LEU A 32 -7.87 20.75 6.21
C LEU A 32 -7.56 19.39 5.58
N GLN A 33 -8.36 18.37 5.90
CA GLN A 33 -8.17 17.01 5.37
C GLN A 33 -8.87 16.79 4.02
N ARG A 34 -9.73 17.72 3.62
CA ARG A 34 -10.53 17.63 2.39
C ARG A 34 -9.67 17.41 1.15
N LYS A 35 -8.62 18.20 0.98
CA LYS A 35 -7.74 18.13 -0.20
C LYS A 35 -7.02 16.77 -0.27
N LEU A 36 -6.57 16.27 0.87
CA LEU A 36 -5.89 14.96 0.98
C LEU A 36 -6.86 13.81 0.70
N LEU A 37 -8.08 13.91 1.24
CA LEU A 37 -9.13 12.91 1.04
C LEU A 37 -9.52 12.80 -0.45
N TYR A 38 -9.79 13.93 -1.12
CA TYR A 38 -10.13 13.92 -2.54
C TYR A 38 -8.96 13.43 -3.41
N SER A 39 -7.72 13.81 -3.10
CA SER A 39 -6.55 13.31 -3.82
C SER A 39 -6.41 11.78 -3.70
N ASN A 40 -6.66 11.22 -2.52
CA ASN A 40 -6.59 9.79 -2.30
C ASN A 40 -7.75 9.04 -2.97
N LEU A 41 -8.96 9.60 -2.88
CA LEU A 41 -10.14 9.04 -3.52
C LEU A 41 -10.00 9.03 -5.04
N ASN A 42 -9.55 10.14 -5.64
CA ASN A 42 -9.30 10.19 -7.08
C ASN A 42 -8.25 9.17 -7.50
N SER A 43 -7.14 9.04 -6.76
CA SER A 43 -6.11 8.04 -7.05
C SER A 43 -6.68 6.63 -7.00
N PHE A 44 -7.51 6.33 -6.00
CA PHE A 44 -8.16 5.02 -5.85
C PHE A 44 -9.13 4.72 -6.99
N ILE A 45 -10.04 5.65 -7.28
CA ILE A 45 -11.03 5.51 -8.37
C ILE A 45 -10.31 5.31 -9.72
N THR A 46 -9.27 6.10 -10.00
CA THR A 46 -8.50 5.99 -11.24
C THR A 46 -7.88 4.59 -11.39
N GLN A 47 -7.36 4.01 -10.31
CA GLN A 47 -6.78 2.66 -10.34
C GLN A 47 -7.85 1.59 -10.53
N VAL A 48 -9.01 1.72 -9.88
CA VAL A 48 -10.13 0.79 -10.06
C VAL A 48 -10.68 0.85 -11.49
N LEU A 49 -10.86 2.05 -12.04
CA LEU A 49 -11.29 2.24 -13.42
C LEU A 49 -10.25 1.71 -14.42
N GLY A 50 -8.96 1.93 -14.14
CA GLY A 50 -7.87 1.34 -14.91
C GLY A 50 -7.92 -0.18 -14.90
N GLY A 51 -8.23 -0.80 -13.76
CA GLY A 51 -8.46 -2.25 -13.68
C GLY A 51 -9.63 -2.69 -14.54
N LEU A 52 -10.77 -2.03 -14.46
CA LEU A 52 -11.96 -2.32 -15.28
C LEU A 52 -11.71 -2.15 -16.78
N TRP A 53 -10.84 -1.22 -17.17
CA TRP A 53 -10.48 -1.02 -18.58
C TRP A 53 -9.72 -2.22 -19.16
N HIS A 54 -8.98 -2.97 -18.35
CA HIS A 54 -8.25 -4.17 -18.78
C HIS A 54 -9.15 -5.39 -18.99
N GLY A 55 -10.38 -5.39 -18.47
CA GLY A 55 -11.35 -6.47 -18.68
C GLY A 55 -12.53 -6.40 -17.71
N ALA A 56 -13.63 -7.06 -18.10
CA ALA A 56 -14.88 -7.10 -17.33
C ALA A 56 -14.87 -8.11 -16.17
N SER A 57 -13.73 -8.74 -15.88
CA SER A 57 -13.60 -9.70 -14.78
C SER A 57 -13.35 -9.02 -13.44
N TRP A 58 -13.87 -9.59 -12.36
CA TRP A 58 -13.63 -9.17 -10.98
C TRP A 58 -12.13 -9.14 -10.64
N ASN A 59 -11.33 -10.02 -11.21
CA ASN A 59 -9.89 -10.06 -11.00
C ASN A 59 -9.21 -8.74 -11.36
N PHE A 60 -9.62 -8.09 -12.44
CA PHE A 60 -9.07 -6.79 -12.85
C PHE A 60 -9.50 -5.66 -11.91
N THR A 61 -10.75 -5.70 -11.43
CA THR A 61 -11.27 -4.73 -10.47
C THR A 61 -10.53 -4.84 -9.15
N ILE A 62 -10.33 -6.07 -8.64
CA ILE A 62 -9.58 -6.35 -7.42
C ILE A 62 -8.13 -5.89 -7.57
N TRP A 63 -7.51 -6.20 -8.71
CA TRP A 63 -6.16 -5.74 -9.01
C TRP A 63 -6.03 -4.21 -8.97
N GLY A 64 -6.94 -3.50 -9.62
CA GLY A 64 -6.99 -2.04 -9.59
C GLY A 64 -7.18 -1.50 -8.16
N ALA A 65 -8.08 -2.11 -7.38
CA ALA A 65 -8.32 -1.73 -5.99
C ALA A 65 -7.07 -1.92 -5.11
N ILE A 66 -6.37 -3.06 -5.22
CA ILE A 66 -5.14 -3.34 -4.47
C ILE A 66 -4.06 -2.31 -4.82
N ASN A 67 -3.89 -1.97 -6.09
CA ASN A 67 -2.94 -0.94 -6.51
C ASN A 67 -3.33 0.45 -5.98
N GLY A 68 -4.61 0.79 -6.00
CA GLY A 68 -5.14 2.03 -5.42
C GLY A 68 -4.88 2.14 -3.92
N ILE A 69 -5.13 1.07 -3.17
CA ILE A 69 -4.81 0.99 -1.74
C ILE A 69 -3.30 1.13 -1.52
N GLY A 70 -2.47 0.43 -2.32
CA GLY A 70 -1.02 0.52 -2.23
C GLY A 70 -0.51 1.95 -2.42
N MET A 71 -1.09 2.73 -3.34
CA MET A 71 -0.75 4.15 -3.51
C MET A 71 -1.12 4.99 -2.29
N ILE A 72 -2.28 4.77 -1.68
CA ILE A 72 -2.73 5.48 -0.47
C ILE A 72 -1.80 5.13 0.70
N VAL A 73 -1.52 3.85 0.90
CA VAL A 73 -0.60 3.37 1.95
C VAL A 73 0.78 4.00 1.78
N ASN A 74 1.30 4.08 0.55
CA ASN A 74 2.60 4.70 0.28
C ASN A 74 2.62 6.20 0.64
N LYS A 75 1.54 6.96 0.36
CA LYS A 75 1.43 8.36 0.78
C LYS A 75 1.51 8.50 2.30
N PHE A 76 0.70 7.74 3.05
CA PHE A 76 0.74 7.73 4.51
C PHE A 76 2.10 7.28 5.05
N TRP A 77 2.70 6.26 4.44
CA TRP A 77 4.01 5.76 4.80
C TRP A 77 5.08 6.85 4.72
N ARG A 78 5.06 7.68 3.71
CA ARG A 78 6.02 8.77 3.53
C ARG A 78 5.90 9.89 4.56
N GLU A 79 4.72 10.06 5.17
CA GLU A 79 4.44 11.07 6.20
C GLU A 79 4.69 10.56 7.63
N MET A 80 4.73 9.23 7.81
CA MET A 80 4.93 8.62 9.13
C MET A 80 6.33 8.89 9.68
N ARG A 81 6.43 9.05 11.01
CA ARG A 81 7.71 9.12 11.75
C ARG A 81 8.45 7.78 11.66
N TRP A 82 9.77 7.83 11.65
CA TRP A 82 10.62 6.63 11.54
C TRP A 82 10.35 5.56 12.60
N HIS A 83 10.12 5.96 13.86
CA HIS A 83 9.77 5.03 14.94
C HIS A 83 8.49 4.25 14.66
N ILE A 84 7.45 4.96 14.15
CA ILE A 84 6.16 4.34 13.82
C ILE A 84 6.33 3.38 12.63
N ARG A 85 7.09 3.77 11.61
CA ARG A 85 7.39 2.89 10.45
C ARG A 85 8.04 1.59 10.91
N MET A 86 9.09 1.70 11.78
CA MET A 86 9.76 0.51 12.31
C MET A 86 8.81 -0.37 13.10
N ALA A 87 8.01 0.22 14.01
CA ALA A 87 7.05 -0.53 14.82
C ALA A 87 6.01 -1.25 13.94
N CYS A 88 5.44 -0.56 12.94
CA CYS A 88 4.46 -1.16 12.02
C CYS A 88 5.05 -2.34 11.23
N VAL A 89 6.26 -2.17 10.68
CA VAL A 89 6.90 -3.26 9.91
C VAL A 89 7.26 -4.43 10.82
N ALA A 90 7.80 -4.17 12.00
CA ALA A 90 8.16 -5.22 12.95
C ALA A 90 6.94 -6.02 13.40
N LEU A 91 5.83 -5.33 13.76
CA LEU A 91 4.58 -5.98 14.15
C LEU A 91 4.00 -6.83 13.01
N LEU A 92 3.98 -6.29 11.79
CA LEU A 92 3.47 -7.00 10.63
C LEU A 92 4.32 -8.24 10.29
N THR A 93 5.64 -8.11 10.39
CA THR A 93 6.56 -9.24 10.19
C THR A 93 6.37 -10.31 11.27
N ALA A 94 6.24 -9.90 12.53
CA ALA A 94 5.97 -10.83 13.64
C ALA A 94 4.63 -11.56 13.45
N ALA A 95 3.57 -10.85 13.06
CA ALA A 95 2.28 -11.45 12.77
C ALA A 95 2.36 -12.49 11.64
N LEU A 96 3.09 -12.18 10.54
CA LEU A 96 3.30 -13.12 9.44
C LEU A 96 4.12 -14.36 9.88
N TRP A 97 5.11 -14.19 10.74
CA TRP A 97 5.86 -15.33 11.32
C TRP A 97 4.94 -16.23 12.15
N ILE A 98 4.06 -15.65 12.97
CA ILE A 98 3.06 -16.41 13.76
C ILE A 98 2.11 -17.16 12.82
N ILE A 99 1.55 -16.48 11.81
CA ILE A 99 0.66 -17.12 10.83
C ILE A 99 1.36 -18.27 10.11
N ASN A 100 2.60 -18.05 9.66
CA ASN A 100 3.38 -19.09 8.97
C ASN A 100 3.72 -20.28 9.86
N HIS A 101 3.88 -20.05 11.18
CA HIS A 101 4.10 -21.13 12.15
C HIS A 101 2.87 -22.03 12.29
N TYR A 102 1.66 -21.45 12.37
CA TYR A 102 0.42 -22.20 12.51
C TYR A 102 -0.12 -22.76 11.18
N TYR A 103 0.13 -22.06 10.07
CA TYR A 103 -0.34 -22.41 8.73
C TYR A 103 0.81 -22.39 7.72
N PRO A 104 1.68 -23.42 7.66
CA PRO A 104 2.88 -23.45 6.83
C PRO A 104 2.56 -23.67 5.35
N LEU A 105 1.85 -22.75 4.72
CA LEU A 105 1.58 -22.77 3.28
C LEU A 105 2.69 -22.04 2.51
N PRO A 106 3.06 -22.48 1.29
CA PRO A 106 4.10 -21.85 0.48
C PRO A 106 3.88 -20.35 0.27
N VAL A 107 2.62 -19.94 0.18
CA VAL A 107 2.23 -18.51 0.03
C VAL A 107 2.62 -17.71 1.26
N TRP A 108 2.34 -18.20 2.47
CA TRP A 108 2.70 -17.53 3.73
C TRP A 108 4.21 -17.48 3.94
N GLN A 109 4.94 -18.52 3.54
CA GLN A 109 6.40 -18.54 3.57
C GLN A 109 6.98 -17.42 2.71
N LEU A 110 6.49 -17.27 1.47
CA LEU A 110 6.92 -16.20 0.56
C LEU A 110 6.66 -14.81 1.14
N PHE A 111 5.47 -14.58 1.71
CA PHE A 111 5.13 -13.32 2.36
C PHE A 111 6.01 -13.04 3.58
N THR A 112 6.30 -14.05 4.38
CA THR A 112 7.15 -13.92 5.57
C THR A 112 8.58 -13.57 5.20
N VAL A 113 9.15 -14.22 4.19
CA VAL A 113 10.48 -13.89 3.65
C VAL A 113 10.51 -12.46 3.13
N TRP A 114 9.53 -12.07 2.32
CA TRP A 114 9.46 -10.72 1.77
C TRP A 114 9.32 -9.65 2.87
N ALA A 115 8.43 -9.85 3.85
CA ALA A 115 8.27 -8.95 4.99
C ALA A 115 9.54 -8.86 5.84
N SER A 116 10.27 -9.97 6.02
CA SER A 116 11.56 -9.99 6.74
C SER A 116 12.63 -9.16 6.02
N ILE A 117 12.72 -9.26 4.70
CA ILE A 117 13.62 -8.43 3.89
C ILE A 117 13.28 -6.93 4.03
N ILE A 118 11.99 -6.58 4.00
CA ILE A 118 11.53 -5.19 4.21
C ILE A 118 11.87 -4.73 5.63
N CYS A 119 11.67 -5.57 6.64
CA CYS A 119 11.97 -5.27 8.03
C CYS A 119 13.46 -4.96 8.22
N VAL A 120 14.35 -5.80 7.70
CA VAL A 120 15.80 -5.61 7.74
C VAL A 120 16.19 -4.31 7.03
N GLY A 121 15.70 -4.07 5.81
CA GLY A 121 16.00 -2.84 5.07
C GLY A 121 15.51 -1.58 5.79
N THR A 122 14.34 -1.65 6.43
CA THR A 122 13.80 -0.54 7.24
C THR A 122 14.61 -0.33 8.51
N ALA A 123 15.06 -1.40 9.16
CA ALA A 123 15.91 -1.33 10.35
C ALA A 123 17.27 -0.69 10.03
N ILE A 124 17.92 -1.09 8.94
CA ILE A 124 19.18 -0.48 8.48
C ILE A 124 19.01 1.03 8.26
N ARG A 125 17.93 1.44 7.58
CA ARG A 125 17.63 2.86 7.37
C ARG A 125 17.32 3.60 8.65
N TYR A 126 16.65 2.96 9.60
CA TYR A 126 16.35 3.55 10.89
C TYR A 126 17.62 3.76 11.73
N VAL A 127 18.51 2.77 11.79
CA VAL A 127 19.81 2.88 12.46
C VAL A 127 20.65 3.98 11.80
N TYR A 128 20.74 4.00 10.47
CA TYR A 128 21.42 5.06 9.75
C TYR A 128 20.87 6.44 10.12
N TRP A 129 19.56 6.61 10.17
CA TRP A 129 18.94 7.87 10.57
C TRP A 129 19.28 8.25 12.03
N LEU A 130 19.28 7.28 12.96
CA LEU A 130 19.68 7.51 14.35
C LEU A 130 21.14 7.99 14.47
N CYS A 131 22.04 7.34 13.74
CA CYS A 131 23.47 7.69 13.77
C CYS A 131 23.75 9.05 13.11
N THR A 132 22.95 9.42 12.11
CA THR A 132 23.25 10.60 11.29
C THR A 132 22.43 11.84 11.62
N ARG A 133 21.42 11.73 12.48
CA ARG A 133 20.52 12.85 12.81
C ARG A 133 21.22 14.05 13.45
N HIS A 134 22.39 13.85 14.08
CA HIS A 134 23.17 14.89 14.76
C HIS A 134 24.50 15.21 14.07
N ILE A 135 24.81 14.55 12.96
CA ILE A 135 26.07 14.71 12.24
C ILE A 135 25.81 15.44 10.93
N ILE A 136 26.65 16.44 10.64
CA ILE A 136 26.67 17.10 9.33
C ILE A 136 27.33 16.15 8.32
N ILE A 137 26.48 15.50 7.52
CA ILE A 137 26.94 14.54 6.51
C ILE A 137 27.42 15.30 5.27
N GLN A 138 28.58 14.93 4.76
CA GLN A 138 29.09 15.47 3.49
C GLN A 138 28.06 15.25 2.34
N PRO A 139 27.89 16.21 1.43
CA PRO A 139 26.86 16.16 0.39
C PRO A 139 26.96 14.94 -0.53
N ILE A 140 28.19 14.42 -0.74
CA ILE A 140 28.45 13.21 -1.54
C ILE A 140 27.80 11.97 -0.89
N TRP A 141 28.00 11.76 0.41
CA TRP A 141 27.41 10.64 1.13
C TRP A 141 25.89 10.71 1.18
N LYS A 142 25.35 11.91 1.32
CA LYS A 142 23.89 12.13 1.25
C LYS A 142 23.31 11.77 -0.12
N LYS A 143 24.04 12.05 -1.20
CA LYS A 143 23.63 11.69 -2.57
C LYS A 143 23.64 10.17 -2.78
N ILE A 144 24.67 9.49 -2.31
CA ILE A 144 24.82 8.01 -2.41
C ILE A 144 23.71 7.32 -1.62
N THR A 145 23.47 7.70 -0.36
CA THR A 145 22.45 7.09 0.47
C THR A 145 21.04 7.34 -0.04
N ASN A 146 20.77 8.51 -0.62
CA ASN A 146 19.50 8.77 -1.29
C ASN A 146 19.33 7.92 -2.55
N GLY A 147 20.40 7.70 -3.33
CA GLY A 147 20.38 6.82 -4.49
C GLY A 147 20.03 5.37 -4.12
N ILE A 148 20.69 4.83 -3.09
CA ILE A 148 20.40 3.48 -2.57
C ILE A 148 18.96 3.38 -2.06
N ALA A 149 18.49 4.40 -1.33
CA ALA A 149 17.12 4.45 -0.84
C ALA A 149 16.09 4.48 -1.97
N THR A 150 16.39 5.18 -3.05
CA THR A 150 15.52 5.23 -4.25
C THR A 150 15.50 3.90 -4.97
N ALA A 151 16.68 3.27 -5.18
CA ALA A 151 16.77 1.95 -5.78
C ALA A 151 15.99 0.90 -4.97
N TRP A 152 16.09 0.94 -3.64
CA TRP A 152 15.30 0.09 -2.75
C TRP A 152 13.79 0.31 -2.90
N ALA A 153 13.34 1.57 -2.94
CA ALA A 153 11.92 1.89 -3.14
C ALA A 153 11.41 1.40 -4.50
N ILE A 154 12.21 1.52 -5.57
CA ILE A 154 11.87 1.00 -6.90
C ILE A 154 11.75 -0.51 -6.86
N ALA A 155 12.70 -1.23 -6.25
CA ALA A 155 12.67 -2.68 -6.13
C ALA A 155 11.40 -3.16 -5.39
N GLN A 156 11.03 -2.51 -4.28
CA GLN A 156 9.81 -2.85 -3.54
C GLN A 156 8.55 -2.60 -4.37
N THR A 157 8.48 -1.46 -5.07
CA THR A 157 7.34 -1.13 -5.93
C THR A 157 7.21 -2.13 -7.08
N PHE A 158 8.33 -2.49 -7.70
CA PHE A 158 8.36 -3.48 -8.76
C PHE A 158 7.88 -4.86 -8.27
N THR A 159 8.37 -5.29 -7.10
CA THR A 159 7.93 -6.56 -6.48
C THR A 159 6.43 -6.55 -6.16
N PHE A 160 5.91 -5.44 -5.60
CA PHE A 160 4.49 -5.29 -5.33
C PHE A 160 3.64 -5.37 -6.60
N ILE A 161 4.02 -4.63 -7.67
CA ILE A 161 3.30 -4.65 -8.94
C ILE A 161 3.35 -6.05 -9.58
N THR A 162 4.51 -6.71 -9.54
CA THR A 162 4.66 -8.08 -10.07
C THR A 162 3.78 -9.05 -9.32
N PHE A 163 3.72 -8.94 -7.99
CA PHE A 163 2.88 -9.78 -7.15
C PHE A 163 1.39 -9.54 -7.45
N THR A 164 0.96 -8.29 -7.56
CA THR A 164 -0.45 -7.97 -7.87
C THR A 164 -0.87 -8.47 -9.26
N ARG A 165 0.07 -8.63 -10.21
CA ARG A 165 -0.18 -9.22 -11.53
C ARG A 165 -0.56 -10.70 -11.48
N LEU A 166 -0.32 -11.41 -10.40
CA LEU A 166 -0.80 -12.79 -10.24
C LEU A 166 -2.33 -12.86 -10.32
N PHE A 167 -3.04 -11.83 -9.88
CA PHE A 167 -4.51 -11.75 -10.05
C PHE A 167 -4.97 -11.67 -11.52
N PHE A 168 -4.12 -11.17 -12.41
CA PHE A 168 -4.39 -11.20 -13.85
C PHE A 168 -4.38 -12.62 -14.44
N ARG A 169 -3.56 -13.49 -13.87
CA ARG A 169 -3.31 -14.82 -14.40
C ARG A 169 -4.21 -15.89 -13.77
N SER A 170 -4.88 -15.59 -12.66
CA SER A 170 -5.84 -16.50 -12.09
C SER A 170 -7.05 -16.58 -13.00
N ARG A 171 -7.25 -17.74 -13.62
CA ARG A 171 -8.44 -18.01 -14.45
C ARG A 171 -9.68 -17.83 -13.58
N SER A 172 -10.61 -17.03 -14.09
CA SER A 172 -11.98 -16.95 -13.60
C SER A 172 -12.68 -18.30 -13.72
#